data_feda19d242c44840c5c8507fe780ef38
#
_entry.id   feda19d242c44840c5c8507fe780ef38
#
_cell.length_a   1.000
_cell.length_b   1.000
_cell.length_c   1.000
_cell.angle_alpha   90.00
_cell.angle_beta   90.00
_cell.angle_gamma   90.00
#
_symmetry.space_group_name_H-M   'P 1'
#
loop_
_entity.id
_entity.type
_entity.pdbx_description
1 polymer ?
#
loop_
_entity_poly.entity_id
_entity_poly.type
_entity_poly.pdbx_seq_one_letter_code
_entity_poly.pdbx_strand_id
1 'polypeptide(L)'
;MKILLLGEYSNVHWTLAEGLRALGHEVCVVSDGDRWKGYPRDISIVRRWRTSANPFKRGLGAVLYLLRLLWVMRRLKGYDVVQLINPVFIDLKPQRIMPFYRYLRRHNGKLFLGAFGIDKYWVKAGLDCTTFRYSDFNIGSELRHNTDNDIMIRDWLHGPKGELNDRIANDCDGIVAGLYEYYASYNPYFADKLTFIPFPIVVDESRQKLRIATDGVVKFFVGVQRERSVYKGTDIMLSALRRVEAAHPDNCQVTVVESVPFQQYIQLLNQAHVQLDQLYSYTPSMNALQAMAQGMVVVSGGEPESYAIIGEQELRPIVNVQPSYDSVCHELEQLVLHPERLPLLKRQSIEYVSRHHDYLKVAAQYVALYEKLLCQ
;
A
#
# COMPACT_ATOMS: atom_id res chain seq x y z
N MET A 1 8.48 22.71 -10.04
CA MET A 1 7.84 22.87 -8.71
C MET A 1 8.76 22.37 -7.62
N LYS A 2 8.60 22.92 -6.41
CA LYS A 2 9.23 22.44 -5.19
C LYS A 2 8.20 21.64 -4.37
N ILE A 3 8.44 20.36 -4.18
CA ILE A 3 7.45 19.41 -3.65
C ILE A 3 7.96 18.77 -2.37
N LEU A 4 7.13 18.77 -1.32
CA LEU A 4 7.37 18.07 -0.06
C LEU A 4 6.45 16.84 0.03
N LEU A 5 7.05 15.66 0.20
CA LEU A 5 6.34 14.42 0.49
C LEU A 5 6.58 14.04 1.95
N LEU A 6 5.53 14.02 2.76
CA LEU A 6 5.64 13.86 4.20
C LEU A 6 4.97 12.57 4.69
N GLY A 7 5.76 11.71 5.33
CA GLY A 7 5.43 10.34 5.71
C GLY A 7 5.80 9.33 4.63
N GLU A 8 5.75 8.05 4.97
CA GLU A 8 6.05 6.95 4.05
C GLU A 8 5.25 5.70 4.41
N TYR A 9 4.64 5.07 3.41
CA TYR A 9 4.07 3.74 3.49
C TYR A 9 4.51 2.91 2.28
N SER A 10 5.11 1.77 2.52
CA SER A 10 5.45 0.77 1.51
C SER A 10 6.23 1.31 0.30
N ASN A 11 7.08 2.32 0.50
CA ASN A 11 7.91 2.97 -0.52
C ASN A 11 7.15 3.84 -1.54
N VAL A 12 5.90 4.22 -1.26
CA VAL A 12 5.08 5.01 -2.18
C VAL A 12 5.66 6.40 -2.43
N HIS A 13 5.94 7.16 -1.35
CA HIS A 13 6.46 8.52 -1.49
C HIS A 13 7.87 8.57 -2.06
N TRP A 14 8.74 7.62 -1.68
CA TRP A 14 10.08 7.59 -2.25
C TRP A 14 10.05 7.28 -3.74
N THR A 15 9.29 6.27 -4.18
CA THR A 15 9.16 5.92 -5.59
C THR A 15 8.52 7.06 -6.40
N LEU A 16 7.52 7.75 -5.83
CA LEU A 16 6.96 8.96 -6.44
C LEU A 16 8.02 10.07 -6.57
N ALA A 17 8.84 10.26 -5.53
CA ALA A 17 9.90 11.27 -5.53
C ALA A 17 10.93 11.01 -6.63
N GLU A 18 11.31 9.75 -6.87
CA GLU A 18 12.22 9.38 -7.97
C GLU A 18 11.62 9.77 -9.33
N GLY A 19 10.35 9.52 -9.57
CA GLY A 19 9.66 9.92 -10.78
C GLY A 19 9.57 11.44 -10.95
N LEU A 20 9.16 12.16 -9.90
CA LEU A 20 9.06 13.61 -9.91
C LEU A 20 10.42 14.28 -10.14
N ARG A 21 11.51 13.77 -9.55
CA ARG A 21 12.87 14.24 -9.79
C ARG A 21 13.33 14.01 -11.23
N ALA A 22 13.00 12.84 -11.79
CA ALA A 22 13.29 12.53 -13.18
C ALA A 22 12.56 13.48 -14.16
N LEU A 23 11.40 14.01 -13.77
CA LEU A 23 10.65 15.03 -14.49
C LEU A 23 11.14 16.47 -14.21
N GLY A 24 12.25 16.65 -13.48
CA GLY A 24 12.90 17.93 -13.26
C GLY A 24 12.36 18.75 -12.08
N HIS A 25 11.63 18.13 -11.14
CA HIS A 25 11.11 18.81 -9.94
C HIS A 25 12.06 18.69 -8.75
N GLU A 26 12.09 19.72 -7.88
CA GLU A 26 12.80 19.67 -6.60
C GLU A 26 11.90 18.95 -5.57
N VAL A 27 12.34 17.78 -5.08
CA VAL A 27 11.53 16.95 -4.18
C VAL A 27 12.27 16.63 -2.91
N CYS A 28 11.60 16.82 -1.77
CA CYS A 28 12.10 16.44 -0.46
C CYS A 28 11.15 15.42 0.20
N VAL A 29 11.67 14.25 0.55
CA VAL A 29 10.94 13.21 1.29
C VAL A 29 11.34 13.25 2.76
N VAL A 30 10.36 13.46 3.64
CA VAL A 30 10.54 13.50 5.08
C VAL A 30 9.72 12.39 5.73
N SER A 31 10.38 11.39 6.30
CA SER A 31 9.68 10.24 6.88
C SER A 31 10.48 9.54 7.98
N ASP A 32 9.83 8.57 8.64
CA ASP A 32 10.50 7.59 9.49
C ASP A 32 10.96 6.34 8.71
N GLY A 33 10.64 6.26 7.41
CA GLY A 33 10.97 5.15 6.51
C GLY A 33 10.06 3.94 6.68
N ASP A 34 8.81 4.13 7.12
CA ASP A 34 7.86 3.06 7.42
C ASP A 34 8.41 2.09 8.48
N ARG A 35 8.94 2.66 9.54
CA ARG A 35 9.45 1.97 10.74
C ARG A 35 10.60 1.01 10.43
N TRP A 36 10.40 -0.30 10.70
CA TRP A 36 11.42 -1.33 10.54
C TRP A 36 11.83 -1.61 9.08
N LYS A 37 10.99 -1.23 8.12
CA LYS A 37 11.28 -1.39 6.68
C LYS A 37 12.41 -0.49 6.20
N GLY A 38 12.58 0.70 6.86
CA GLY A 38 13.74 1.54 6.64
C GLY A 38 13.87 2.15 5.26
N TYR A 39 12.76 2.39 4.56
CA TYR A 39 12.77 2.96 3.21
C TYR A 39 13.58 4.26 3.12
N PRO A 40 14.14 4.58 1.93
CA PRO A 40 14.92 5.78 1.70
C PRO A 40 14.12 7.06 1.99
N ARG A 41 14.84 8.15 2.34
CA ARG A 41 14.29 9.47 2.64
C ARG A 41 15.39 10.52 2.67
N ASP A 42 15.05 11.77 2.38
CA ASP A 42 16.02 12.88 2.44
C ASP A 42 16.21 13.36 3.89
N ILE A 43 15.10 13.47 4.64
CA ILE A 43 15.14 13.90 6.04
C ILE A 43 14.50 12.83 6.92
N SER A 44 15.29 12.26 7.82
CA SER A 44 14.83 11.24 8.76
C SER A 44 14.21 11.86 10.01
N ILE A 45 12.98 11.40 10.34
CA ILE A 45 12.25 11.73 11.56
C ILE A 45 11.92 10.49 12.39
N VAL A 46 12.89 9.61 12.60
CA VAL A 46 12.72 8.38 13.38
C VAL A 46 12.67 8.68 14.88
N ARG A 47 11.68 8.13 15.58
CA ARG A 47 11.58 8.16 17.04
C ARG A 47 12.38 7.00 17.66
N ARG A 48 13.53 7.33 18.25
CA ARG A 48 14.37 6.34 18.94
C ARG A 48 13.67 5.79 20.19
N TRP A 49 13.96 4.53 20.52
CA TRP A 49 13.47 3.84 21.73
C TRP A 49 11.95 3.77 21.88
N ARG A 50 11.20 3.86 20.81
CA ARG A 50 9.73 3.82 20.83
C ARG A 50 9.18 2.54 21.52
N THR A 51 9.80 1.40 21.24
CA THR A 51 9.41 0.06 21.73
C THR A 51 10.23 -0.39 22.95
N SER A 52 11.08 0.47 23.52
CA SER A 52 11.89 0.12 24.68
C SER A 52 11.01 -0.24 25.90
N ALA A 53 11.33 -1.32 26.59
CA ALA A 53 10.69 -1.68 27.86
C ALA A 53 10.95 -0.61 28.95
N ASN A 54 12.08 0.11 28.88
CA ASN A 54 12.43 1.13 29.86
C ASN A 54 11.63 2.43 29.62
N PRO A 55 10.75 2.88 30.56
CA PRO A 55 9.91 4.04 30.41
C PRO A 55 10.70 5.36 30.32
N PHE A 56 11.85 5.45 31.01
CA PHE A 56 12.73 6.63 30.93
C PHE A 56 13.30 6.79 29.51
N LYS A 57 13.81 5.70 28.89
CA LYS A 57 14.29 5.72 27.49
C LYS A 57 13.17 6.11 26.54
N ARG A 58 11.94 5.59 26.72
CA ARG A 58 10.78 5.97 25.90
C ARG A 58 10.44 7.46 26.03
N GLY A 59 10.48 7.99 27.27
CA GLY A 59 10.25 9.41 27.54
C GLY A 59 11.30 10.31 26.90
N LEU A 60 12.58 9.99 27.11
CA LEU A 60 13.70 10.71 26.49
C LEU A 60 13.60 10.66 24.95
N GLY A 61 13.31 9.49 24.36
CA GLY A 61 13.10 9.35 22.93
C GLY A 61 11.95 10.20 22.39
N ALA A 62 10.88 10.38 23.17
CA ALA A 62 9.77 11.25 22.79
C ALA A 62 10.15 12.73 22.79
N VAL A 63 10.93 13.18 23.78
CA VAL A 63 11.43 14.57 23.88
C VAL A 63 12.39 14.87 22.73
N LEU A 64 13.38 14.00 22.50
CA LEU A 64 14.34 14.16 21.39
C LEU A 64 13.65 14.17 20.04
N TYR A 65 12.64 13.33 19.86
CA TYR A 65 11.81 13.30 18.66
C TYR A 65 11.06 14.63 18.45
N LEU A 66 10.45 15.17 19.50
CA LEU A 66 9.73 16.44 19.40
C LEU A 66 10.68 17.60 19.06
N LEU A 67 11.85 17.67 19.69
CA LEU A 67 12.89 18.66 19.38
C LEU A 67 13.36 18.52 17.92
N ARG A 68 13.57 17.28 17.46
CA ARG A 68 13.90 16.98 16.05
C ARG A 68 12.80 17.44 15.10
N LEU A 69 11.53 17.16 15.40
CA LEU A 69 10.40 17.62 14.60
C LEU A 69 10.34 19.15 14.53
N LEU A 70 10.45 19.84 15.65
CA LEU A 70 10.42 21.31 15.68
C LEU A 70 11.55 21.92 14.83
N TRP A 71 12.74 21.32 14.88
CA TRP A 71 13.88 21.75 14.06
C TRP A 71 13.67 21.47 12.57
N VAL A 72 13.17 20.29 12.22
CA VAL A 72 12.86 19.91 10.82
C VAL A 72 11.75 20.80 10.29
N MET A 73 10.63 20.95 11.01
CA MET A 73 9.47 21.72 10.58
C MET A 73 9.81 23.16 10.20
N ARG A 74 10.75 23.81 10.91
CA ARG A 74 11.20 25.18 10.55
C ARG A 74 11.81 25.28 9.16
N ARG A 75 12.27 24.16 8.60
CA ARG A 75 12.88 24.06 7.26
C ARG A 75 11.86 23.65 6.18
N LEU A 76 10.68 23.11 6.59
CA LEU A 76 9.62 22.69 5.69
C LEU A 76 8.70 23.87 5.35
N LYS A 77 9.24 24.83 4.62
CA LYS A 77 8.54 26.03 4.15
C LYS A 77 8.93 26.41 2.74
N GLY A 78 8.02 27.09 2.03
CA GLY A 78 8.28 27.56 0.66
C GLY A 78 8.24 26.44 -0.38
N TYR A 79 7.49 25.37 -0.11
CA TYR A 79 7.15 24.36 -1.09
C TYR A 79 5.88 24.79 -1.85
N ASP A 80 5.84 24.55 -3.15
CA ASP A 80 4.64 24.79 -3.96
C ASP A 80 3.54 23.80 -3.59
N VAL A 81 3.95 22.56 -3.30
CA VAL A 81 3.06 21.45 -2.95
C VAL A 81 3.59 20.70 -1.73
N VAL A 82 2.69 20.35 -0.82
CA VAL A 82 2.91 19.41 0.28
C VAL A 82 1.93 18.26 0.14
N GLN A 83 2.42 17.03 0.08
CA GLN A 83 1.59 15.83 0.13
C GLN A 83 1.84 15.05 1.40
N LEU A 84 0.77 14.74 2.12
CA LEU A 84 0.78 13.90 3.31
C LEU A 84 0.48 12.46 2.89
N ILE A 85 1.21 11.49 3.43
CA ILE A 85 0.98 10.06 3.14
C ILE A 85 -0.36 9.56 3.70
N ASN A 86 -0.81 10.16 4.81
CA ASN A 86 -2.01 9.77 5.57
C ASN A 86 -2.30 10.88 6.59
N PRO A 87 -3.48 10.98 7.20
CA PRO A 87 -3.75 11.96 8.28
C PRO A 87 -2.75 11.88 9.44
N VAL A 88 -2.26 10.69 9.75
CA VAL A 88 -1.22 10.47 10.78
C VAL A 88 0.17 10.41 10.12
N PHE A 89 0.62 11.51 9.54
CA PHE A 89 1.85 11.61 8.76
C PHE A 89 3.15 11.71 9.58
N ILE A 90 3.06 11.85 10.91
CA ILE A 90 4.19 11.88 11.86
C ILE A 90 3.87 11.06 13.12
N ASP A 91 4.89 10.50 13.80
CA ASP A 91 4.73 9.64 14.99
C ASP A 91 4.40 10.43 16.27
N LEU A 92 3.28 11.15 16.25
CA LEU A 92 2.72 11.83 17.40
C LEU A 92 1.31 11.33 17.72
N LYS A 93 0.85 11.62 18.95
CA LYS A 93 -0.58 11.46 19.26
C LYS A 93 -1.41 12.36 18.34
N PRO A 94 -2.57 11.92 17.83
CA PRO A 94 -3.36 12.67 16.86
C PRO A 94 -3.66 14.12 17.29
N GLN A 95 -3.95 14.34 18.57
CA GLN A 95 -4.22 15.67 19.13
C GLN A 95 -3.03 16.65 19.01
N ARG A 96 -1.80 16.12 18.83
CA ARG A 96 -0.57 16.90 18.69
C ARG A 96 -0.12 17.11 17.25
N ILE A 97 -0.83 16.53 16.27
CA ILE A 97 -0.49 16.63 14.84
C ILE A 97 -1.01 17.95 14.23
N MET A 98 -2.19 18.43 14.64
CA MET A 98 -2.79 19.63 14.06
C MET A 98 -1.92 20.89 14.10
N PRO A 99 -1.12 21.20 15.14
CA PRO A 99 -0.21 22.34 15.10
C PRO A 99 0.84 22.24 13.97
N PHE A 100 1.34 21.04 13.67
CA PHE A 100 2.27 20.79 12.57
C PHE A 100 1.57 20.93 11.22
N TYR A 101 0.38 20.38 11.08
CA TYR A 101 -0.45 20.55 9.88
C TYR A 101 -0.71 22.04 9.58
N ARG A 102 -1.16 22.80 10.59
CA ARG A 102 -1.40 24.25 10.44
C ARG A 102 -0.14 25.03 10.07
N TYR A 103 1.00 24.61 10.58
CA TYR A 103 2.28 25.20 10.21
C TYR A 103 2.57 24.97 8.72
N LEU A 104 2.44 23.73 8.24
CA LEU A 104 2.60 23.39 6.82
C LEU A 104 1.64 24.20 5.94
N ARG A 105 0.38 24.28 6.32
CA ARG A 105 -0.66 25.02 5.60
C ARG A 105 -0.36 26.51 5.46
N ARG A 106 0.25 27.12 6.48
CA ARG A 106 0.58 28.57 6.51
C ARG A 106 1.83 28.93 5.73
N HIS A 107 2.76 28.02 5.56
CA HIS A 107 4.11 28.33 5.06
C HIS A 107 4.41 27.69 3.70
N ASN A 108 3.46 27.00 3.10
CA ASN A 108 3.59 26.34 1.79
C ASN A 108 2.36 26.65 0.93
N GLY A 109 2.43 26.21 -0.34
CA GLY A 109 1.33 26.35 -1.28
C GLY A 109 0.20 25.35 -1.05
N LYS A 110 -0.13 24.57 -2.07
CA LYS A 110 -1.24 23.59 -2.02
C LYS A 110 -0.90 22.39 -1.17
N LEU A 111 -1.88 21.89 -0.42
CA LEU A 111 -1.72 20.76 0.49
C LEU A 111 -2.63 19.60 0.09
N PHE A 112 -2.04 18.43 -0.13
CA PHE A 112 -2.74 17.22 -0.54
C PHE A 112 -2.71 16.17 0.57
N LEU A 113 -3.83 15.45 0.69
CA LEU A 113 -3.95 14.27 1.55
C LEU A 113 -3.85 13.00 0.70
N GLY A 114 -2.91 12.12 1.01
CA GLY A 114 -2.87 10.75 0.50
C GLY A 114 -3.84 9.85 1.28
N ALA A 115 -4.78 9.24 0.59
CA ALA A 115 -5.57 8.11 1.07
C ALA A 115 -4.85 6.82 0.67
N PHE A 116 -3.78 6.47 1.45
CA PHE A 116 -2.83 5.39 1.10
C PHE A 116 -2.70 4.33 2.20
N GLY A 117 -3.62 4.30 3.13
CA GLY A 117 -3.61 3.35 4.23
C GLY A 117 -4.86 3.44 5.07
N ILE A 118 -4.85 2.73 6.19
CA ILE A 118 -5.97 2.71 7.13
C ILE A 118 -6.28 4.13 7.62
N ASP A 119 -7.53 4.52 7.46
CA ASP A 119 -8.07 5.79 7.95
C ASP A 119 -9.57 5.69 8.27
N LYS A 120 -10.18 6.80 8.69
CA LYS A 120 -11.59 6.84 9.09
C LYS A 120 -12.54 6.44 7.98
N TYR A 121 -12.34 6.97 6.77
CA TYR A 121 -13.27 6.75 5.65
C TYR A 121 -13.20 5.33 5.15
N TRP A 122 -11.99 4.75 5.10
CA TRP A 122 -11.79 3.36 4.75
C TRP A 122 -12.42 2.39 5.78
N VAL A 123 -12.22 2.63 7.09
CA VAL A 123 -12.87 1.82 8.14
C VAL A 123 -14.39 1.94 8.05
N LYS A 124 -14.92 3.15 7.81
CA LYS A 124 -16.37 3.38 7.69
C LYS A 124 -16.97 2.66 6.48
N ALA A 125 -16.31 2.72 5.33
CA ALA A 125 -16.76 2.03 4.12
C ALA A 125 -16.69 0.50 4.25
N GLY A 126 -15.67 -0.03 4.94
CA GLY A 126 -15.59 -1.47 5.21
C GLY A 126 -16.69 -1.99 6.15
N LEU A 127 -17.22 -1.13 7.03
CA LEU A 127 -18.25 -1.51 8.00
C LEU A 127 -19.69 -1.32 7.50
N ASP A 128 -19.92 -0.58 6.43
CA ASP A 128 -21.27 -0.29 5.93
C ASP A 128 -21.91 -1.47 5.18
N CYS A 129 -21.14 -2.50 4.84
CA CYS A 129 -21.55 -3.71 4.11
C CYS A 129 -22.21 -3.42 2.74
N THR A 130 -22.08 -2.20 2.22
CA THR A 130 -22.70 -1.76 0.96
C THR A 130 -21.68 -1.26 -0.05
N THR A 131 -20.64 -0.58 0.42
CA THR A 131 -19.54 -0.08 -0.44
C THR A 131 -18.72 -1.22 -1.02
N PHE A 132 -18.48 -2.27 -0.22
CA PHE A 132 -17.71 -3.43 -0.62
C PHE A 132 -18.49 -4.72 -0.44
N ARG A 133 -18.44 -5.63 -1.43
CA ARG A 133 -18.96 -7.01 -1.30
C ARG A 133 -18.23 -7.78 -0.20
N TYR A 134 -16.95 -7.48 -0.04
CA TYR A 134 -16.10 -7.98 1.05
C TYR A 134 -14.96 -7.01 1.31
N SER A 135 -14.44 -7.03 2.50
CA SER A 135 -13.29 -6.22 2.92
C SER A 135 -12.63 -6.83 4.15
N ASP A 136 -11.63 -6.15 4.69
CA ASP A 136 -11.09 -6.52 6.01
C ASP A 136 -12.17 -6.55 7.10
N PHE A 137 -13.29 -5.86 6.93
CA PHE A 137 -14.36 -5.70 7.93
C PHE A 137 -15.63 -6.49 7.64
N ASN A 138 -15.88 -6.93 6.41
CA ASN A 138 -17.12 -7.62 6.05
C ASN A 138 -16.91 -8.73 5.03
N ILE A 139 -17.86 -9.67 4.99
CA ILE A 139 -18.09 -10.62 3.89
C ILE A 139 -19.59 -10.59 3.60
N GLY A 140 -19.97 -10.03 2.47
CA GLY A 140 -21.38 -9.72 2.17
C GLY A 140 -21.97 -8.77 3.22
N SER A 141 -23.09 -9.15 3.82
CA SER A 141 -23.76 -8.39 4.88
C SER A 141 -23.25 -8.69 6.30
N GLU A 142 -22.31 -9.63 6.45
CA GLU A 142 -21.80 -10.04 7.76
C GLU A 142 -20.49 -9.32 8.09
N LEU A 143 -20.41 -8.76 9.30
CA LEU A 143 -19.19 -8.13 9.80
C LEU A 143 -18.20 -9.18 10.29
N ARG A 144 -16.94 -8.95 9.97
CA ARG A 144 -15.81 -9.74 10.48
C ARG A 144 -15.33 -9.18 11.81
N HIS A 145 -15.39 -9.98 12.84
CA HIS A 145 -14.95 -9.64 14.19
C HIS A 145 -13.56 -10.23 14.48
N ASN A 146 -12.60 -9.39 14.73
CA ASN A 146 -11.26 -9.75 15.20
C ASN A 146 -10.63 -8.56 15.93
N THR A 147 -9.58 -8.83 16.70
CA THR A 147 -8.90 -7.82 17.54
C THR A 147 -8.36 -6.63 16.73
N ASP A 148 -7.87 -6.85 15.50
CA ASP A 148 -7.36 -5.77 14.67
C ASP A 148 -8.48 -4.83 14.22
N ASN A 149 -9.62 -5.38 13.81
CA ASN A 149 -10.80 -4.59 13.44
C ASN A 149 -11.30 -3.77 14.62
N ASP A 150 -11.39 -4.36 15.82
CA ASP A 150 -11.83 -3.64 17.03
C ASP A 150 -10.90 -2.47 17.37
N ILE A 151 -9.59 -2.66 17.22
CA ILE A 151 -8.59 -1.59 17.38
C ILE A 151 -8.79 -0.49 16.34
N MET A 152 -8.99 -0.83 15.08
CA MET A 152 -9.19 0.14 14.00
C MET A 152 -10.48 0.93 14.19
N ILE A 153 -11.58 0.27 14.52
CA ILE A 153 -12.88 0.89 14.81
C ILE A 153 -12.72 1.88 15.96
N ARG A 154 -12.17 1.44 17.09
CA ARG A 154 -11.93 2.30 18.25
C ARG A 154 -11.07 3.51 17.90
N ASP A 155 -9.97 3.31 17.19
CA ASP A 155 -8.98 4.35 16.93
C ASP A 155 -9.46 5.37 15.89
N TRP A 156 -10.15 4.91 14.84
CA TRP A 156 -10.52 5.74 13.70
C TRP A 156 -11.97 6.25 13.72
N LEU A 157 -12.92 5.49 14.30
CA LEU A 157 -14.31 5.95 14.38
C LEU A 157 -14.65 6.63 15.71
N HIS A 158 -14.09 6.11 16.81
CA HIS A 158 -14.40 6.60 18.15
C HIS A 158 -13.24 7.35 18.81
N GLY A 159 -12.08 7.40 18.13
CA GLY A 159 -10.85 7.99 18.65
C GLY A 159 -10.45 9.28 17.93
N PRO A 160 -9.44 9.96 18.48
CA PRO A 160 -8.97 11.25 17.96
C PRO A 160 -8.28 11.16 16.58
N LYS A 161 -7.99 9.97 16.05
CA LYS A 161 -7.51 9.80 14.68
C LYS A 161 -8.59 10.16 13.66
N GLY A 162 -9.84 9.78 13.93
CA GLY A 162 -10.97 10.10 13.07
C GLY A 162 -11.24 11.60 12.98
N GLU A 163 -11.20 12.30 14.12
CA GLU A 163 -11.34 13.77 14.14
C GLU A 163 -10.20 14.47 13.38
N LEU A 164 -8.97 13.95 13.52
CA LEU A 164 -7.83 14.46 12.77
C LEU A 164 -8.02 14.27 11.27
N ASN A 165 -8.48 13.10 10.85
CA ASN A 165 -8.77 12.80 9.45
C ASN A 165 -9.83 13.74 8.89
N ASP A 166 -10.96 13.93 9.58
CA ASP A 166 -12.01 14.85 9.16
C ASP A 166 -11.46 16.26 8.96
N ARG A 167 -10.70 16.79 9.93
CA ARG A 167 -10.15 18.14 9.85
C ARG A 167 -9.20 18.31 8.66
N ILE A 168 -8.29 17.35 8.44
CA ILE A 168 -7.34 17.41 7.33
C ILE A 168 -8.06 17.22 5.99
N ALA A 169 -8.96 16.22 5.89
CA ALA A 169 -9.69 15.94 4.66
C ALA A 169 -10.59 17.11 4.23
N ASN A 170 -11.19 17.84 5.17
CA ASN A 170 -12.01 19.01 4.85
C ASN A 170 -11.15 20.23 4.43
N ASP A 171 -9.97 20.44 5.06
CA ASP A 171 -9.15 21.64 4.87
C ASP A 171 -8.14 21.53 3.71
N CYS A 172 -7.71 20.33 3.32
CA CYS A 172 -6.75 20.14 2.23
C CYS A 172 -7.30 20.53 0.86
N ASP A 173 -6.41 20.93 -0.07
CA ASP A 173 -6.76 21.37 -1.42
C ASP A 173 -7.14 20.21 -2.35
N GLY A 174 -6.59 19.00 -2.11
CA GLY A 174 -6.89 17.80 -2.88
C GLY A 174 -6.65 16.53 -2.09
N ILE A 175 -7.29 15.45 -2.51
CA ILE A 175 -7.14 14.11 -1.95
C ILE A 175 -6.75 13.17 -3.09
N VAL A 176 -5.70 12.38 -2.88
CA VAL A 176 -5.26 11.38 -3.85
C VAL A 176 -5.48 9.99 -3.28
N ALA A 177 -6.21 9.14 -4.00
CA ALA A 177 -6.41 7.73 -3.67
C ALA A 177 -5.56 6.85 -4.59
N GLY A 178 -4.79 5.91 -4.00
CA GLY A 178 -3.86 5.03 -4.73
C GLY A 178 -4.42 3.67 -5.11
N LEU A 179 -5.52 3.24 -4.49
CA LEU A 179 -6.24 1.99 -4.76
C LEU A 179 -7.73 2.27 -4.89
N TYR A 180 -8.45 1.37 -5.57
CA TYR A 180 -9.90 1.47 -5.72
C TYR A 180 -10.61 1.61 -4.36
N GLU A 181 -10.21 0.81 -3.37
CA GLU A 181 -10.84 0.80 -2.06
C GLU A 181 -10.73 2.17 -1.37
N TYR A 182 -9.59 2.84 -1.49
CA TYR A 182 -9.44 4.19 -0.94
C TYR A 182 -10.27 5.21 -1.71
N TYR A 183 -10.33 5.09 -3.03
CA TYR A 183 -11.17 5.96 -3.86
C TYR A 183 -12.65 5.79 -3.50
N ALA A 184 -13.17 4.57 -3.48
CA ALA A 184 -14.55 4.26 -3.15
C ALA A 184 -14.93 4.75 -1.74
N SER A 185 -13.99 4.70 -0.79
CA SER A 185 -14.22 5.16 0.59
C SER A 185 -14.34 6.68 0.72
N TYR A 186 -13.60 7.45 -0.08
CA TYR A 186 -13.60 8.91 -0.02
C TYR A 186 -14.61 9.57 -0.96
N ASN A 187 -14.92 8.92 -2.08
CA ASN A 187 -15.76 9.49 -3.13
C ASN A 187 -17.14 9.99 -2.65
N PRO A 188 -17.86 9.32 -1.73
CA PRO A 188 -19.15 9.82 -1.23
C PRO A 188 -19.07 11.15 -0.48
N TYR A 189 -17.88 11.56 -0.03
CA TYR A 189 -17.69 12.74 0.84
C TYR A 189 -16.92 13.88 0.16
N PHE A 190 -16.03 13.57 -0.80
CA PHE A 190 -15.04 14.51 -1.34
C PHE A 190 -14.85 14.36 -2.85
N ALA A 191 -15.89 14.01 -3.60
CA ALA A 191 -15.79 13.77 -5.04
C ALA A 191 -15.23 14.97 -5.82
N ASP A 192 -15.47 16.19 -5.35
CA ASP A 192 -15.02 17.46 -5.95
C ASP A 192 -13.50 17.67 -5.91
N LYS A 193 -12.81 17.08 -4.94
CA LYS A 193 -11.34 17.19 -4.75
C LYS A 193 -10.60 15.87 -4.66
N LEU A 194 -11.29 14.75 -4.91
CA LEU A 194 -10.71 13.42 -4.93
C LEU A 194 -10.21 13.08 -6.34
N THR A 195 -8.97 12.60 -6.42
CA THR A 195 -8.39 12.10 -7.67
C THR A 195 -7.82 10.71 -7.44
N PHE A 196 -8.12 9.77 -8.34
CA PHE A 196 -7.45 8.48 -8.37
C PHE A 196 -6.15 8.61 -9.15
N ILE A 197 -5.02 8.25 -8.51
CA ILE A 197 -3.72 8.10 -9.17
C ILE A 197 -3.09 6.82 -8.60
N PRO A 198 -2.80 5.82 -9.44
CA PRO A 198 -2.31 4.52 -8.98
C PRO A 198 -0.94 4.63 -8.29
N PHE A 199 -0.61 3.65 -7.46
CA PHE A 199 0.70 3.62 -6.80
C PHE A 199 1.85 3.48 -7.81
N PRO A 200 2.96 4.23 -7.62
CA PRO A 200 4.10 4.18 -8.50
C PRO A 200 4.99 2.96 -8.22
N ILE A 201 5.43 2.29 -9.28
CA ILE A 201 6.35 1.16 -9.22
C ILE A 201 7.54 1.42 -10.14
N VAL A 202 8.75 1.18 -9.67
CA VAL A 202 9.93 1.17 -10.54
C VAL A 202 9.91 -0.10 -11.38
N VAL A 203 9.76 0.06 -12.68
CA VAL A 203 9.83 -1.03 -13.65
C VAL A 203 11.27 -1.12 -14.14
N ASP A 204 12.00 -2.11 -13.67
CA ASP A 204 13.39 -2.36 -14.03
C ASP A 204 13.48 -3.59 -14.95
N GLU A 205 13.65 -3.36 -16.24
CA GLU A 205 13.72 -4.43 -17.24
C GLU A 205 14.85 -5.44 -16.96
N SER A 206 15.93 -5.01 -16.35
CA SER A 206 17.06 -5.90 -15.99
C SER A 206 16.69 -6.92 -14.91
N ARG A 207 15.65 -6.64 -14.12
CA ARG A 207 15.12 -7.51 -13.06
C ARG A 207 13.98 -8.39 -13.52
N GLN A 208 13.46 -8.17 -14.72
CA GLN A 208 12.35 -8.95 -15.26
C GLN A 208 12.82 -10.37 -15.53
N LYS A 209 12.39 -11.27 -14.69
CA LYS A 209 12.70 -12.71 -14.82
C LYS A 209 11.48 -13.39 -15.43
N LEU A 210 11.42 -13.45 -16.75
CA LEU A 210 10.52 -14.35 -17.48
C LEU A 210 10.95 -15.80 -17.24
N ARG A 211 10.94 -16.24 -16.00
CA ARG A 211 11.19 -17.64 -15.67
C ARG A 211 9.95 -18.43 -16.05
N ILE A 212 10.03 -19.08 -17.19
CA ILE A 212 9.09 -20.15 -17.56
C ILE A 212 9.33 -21.27 -16.53
N ALA A 213 8.27 -21.86 -15.98
CA ALA A 213 8.38 -23.11 -15.25
C ALA A 213 8.85 -24.19 -16.24
N THR A 214 10.15 -24.47 -16.24
CA THR A 214 10.75 -25.42 -17.20
C THR A 214 10.72 -26.86 -16.70
N ASP A 215 10.48 -27.04 -15.40
CA ASP A 215 10.50 -28.33 -14.70
C ASP A 215 9.09 -28.89 -14.37
N GLY A 216 8.02 -28.20 -14.80
CA GLY A 216 6.64 -28.60 -14.50
C GLY A 216 6.21 -28.33 -13.06
N VAL A 217 7.10 -27.83 -12.21
CA VAL A 217 6.81 -27.55 -10.80
C VAL A 217 6.44 -26.07 -10.62
N VAL A 218 5.27 -25.81 -10.08
CA VAL A 218 4.82 -24.45 -9.71
C VAL A 218 5.33 -24.09 -8.30
N LYS A 219 6.13 -23.03 -8.21
CA LYS A 219 6.75 -22.57 -6.96
C LYS A 219 5.99 -21.39 -6.40
N PHE A 220 5.35 -21.60 -5.27
CA PHE A 220 4.57 -20.57 -4.55
C PHE A 220 5.39 -19.94 -3.44
N PHE A 221 5.16 -18.65 -3.23
CA PHE A 221 5.73 -17.87 -2.14
C PHE A 221 4.64 -17.21 -1.31
N VAL A 222 4.72 -17.34 0.01
CA VAL A 222 3.81 -16.70 0.96
C VAL A 222 4.63 -15.99 2.04
N GLY A 223 4.48 -14.67 2.13
CA GLY A 223 5.01 -13.88 3.24
C GLY A 223 3.97 -13.79 4.37
N VAL A 224 4.25 -14.42 5.50
CA VAL A 224 3.35 -14.43 6.66
C VAL A 224 3.79 -13.38 7.67
N GLN A 225 2.88 -12.50 8.07
CA GLN A 225 3.01 -11.64 9.23
C GLN A 225 2.06 -12.18 10.32
N ARG A 226 2.59 -12.88 11.34
CA ARG A 226 1.76 -13.56 12.37
C ARG A 226 0.67 -12.67 12.94
N GLU A 227 1.06 -11.45 13.33
CA GLU A 227 0.13 -10.49 13.96
C GLU A 227 -0.98 -9.99 13.02
N ARG A 228 -0.86 -10.21 11.70
CA ARG A 228 -1.81 -9.74 10.68
C ARG A 228 -2.37 -10.87 9.80
N SER A 229 -2.13 -12.12 10.14
CA SER A 229 -2.52 -13.26 9.32
C SER A 229 -4.04 -13.33 9.13
N VAL A 230 -4.78 -13.28 10.22
CA VAL A 230 -6.26 -13.27 10.21
C VAL A 230 -6.82 -12.03 9.53
N TYR A 231 -6.21 -10.88 9.76
CA TYR A 231 -6.60 -9.62 9.15
C TYR A 231 -6.49 -9.68 7.61
N LYS A 232 -5.38 -10.16 7.08
CA LYS A 232 -5.12 -10.27 5.64
C LYS A 232 -5.70 -11.52 4.97
N GLY A 233 -6.19 -12.50 5.74
CA GLY A 233 -6.64 -13.79 5.25
C GLY A 233 -5.50 -14.71 4.76
N THR A 234 -4.25 -14.43 5.14
CA THR A 234 -3.10 -15.26 4.77
C THR A 234 -3.12 -16.63 5.45
N ASP A 235 -3.81 -16.77 6.58
CA ASP A 235 -4.10 -18.05 7.25
C ASP A 235 -4.95 -18.96 6.37
N ILE A 236 -6.03 -18.45 5.79
CA ILE A 236 -6.90 -19.17 4.83
C ILE A 236 -6.11 -19.53 3.57
N MET A 237 -5.41 -18.53 2.99
CA MET A 237 -4.61 -18.74 1.78
C MET A 237 -3.52 -19.80 1.98
N LEU A 238 -2.82 -19.79 3.12
CA LEU A 238 -1.79 -20.77 3.44
C LEU A 238 -2.38 -22.15 3.67
N SER A 239 -3.52 -22.24 4.36
CA SER A 239 -4.21 -23.52 4.57
C SER A 239 -4.64 -24.16 3.25
N ALA A 240 -5.21 -23.36 2.34
CA ALA A 240 -5.60 -23.81 1.01
C ALA A 240 -4.38 -24.27 0.19
N LEU A 241 -3.28 -23.47 0.22
CA LEU A 241 -2.05 -23.81 -0.48
C LEU A 241 -1.42 -25.12 0.02
N ARG A 242 -1.43 -25.35 1.34
CA ARG A 242 -0.92 -26.62 1.90
C ARG A 242 -1.75 -27.84 1.48
N ARG A 243 -3.07 -27.68 1.31
CA ARG A 243 -3.92 -28.74 0.75
C ARG A 243 -3.52 -29.04 -0.70
N VAL A 244 -3.33 -28.01 -1.51
CA VAL A 244 -2.94 -28.18 -2.93
C VAL A 244 -1.56 -28.82 -3.04
N GLU A 245 -0.59 -28.40 -2.21
CA GLU A 245 0.74 -29.02 -2.14
C GLU A 245 0.65 -30.50 -1.80
N ALA A 246 -0.19 -30.87 -0.81
CA ALA A 246 -0.35 -32.28 -0.41
C ALA A 246 -1.05 -33.13 -1.47
N ALA A 247 -1.95 -32.52 -2.28
CA ALA A 247 -2.62 -33.20 -3.40
C ALA A 247 -1.72 -33.37 -4.64
N HIS A 248 -0.75 -32.47 -4.83
CA HIS A 248 0.13 -32.42 -6.02
C HIS A 248 1.60 -32.27 -5.63
N PRO A 249 2.18 -33.23 -4.85
CA PRO A 249 3.51 -33.07 -4.27
C PRO A 249 4.64 -32.99 -5.32
N ASP A 250 4.46 -33.58 -6.48
CA ASP A 250 5.46 -33.56 -7.56
C ASP A 250 5.43 -32.29 -8.41
N ASN A 251 4.32 -31.55 -8.39
CA ASN A 251 4.08 -30.39 -9.25
C ASN A 251 3.91 -29.07 -8.49
N CYS A 252 3.88 -29.10 -7.16
CA CYS A 252 3.68 -27.93 -6.30
C CYS A 252 4.78 -27.82 -5.22
N GLN A 253 5.43 -26.69 -5.14
CA GLN A 253 6.40 -26.38 -4.09
C GLN A 253 6.02 -25.10 -3.37
N VAL A 254 6.03 -25.12 -2.03
CA VAL A 254 5.61 -23.97 -1.20
C VAL A 254 6.76 -23.46 -0.36
N THR A 255 7.08 -22.18 -0.52
CA THR A 255 8.00 -21.44 0.34
C THR A 255 7.23 -20.47 1.22
N VAL A 256 7.20 -20.73 2.52
CA VAL A 256 6.60 -19.84 3.53
C VAL A 256 7.71 -19.06 4.21
N VAL A 257 7.57 -17.75 4.25
CA VAL A 257 8.57 -16.86 4.86
C VAL A 257 7.91 -16.04 5.96
N GLU A 258 8.50 -16.14 7.15
CA GLU A 258 8.03 -15.43 8.33
C GLU A 258 9.18 -14.65 8.98
N SER A 259 9.04 -13.34 9.07
CA SER A 259 9.96 -12.45 9.82
C SER A 259 11.46 -12.63 9.48
N VAL A 260 11.79 -12.81 8.21
CA VAL A 260 13.20 -12.88 7.77
C VAL A 260 13.75 -11.50 7.39
N PRO A 261 15.08 -11.30 7.39
CA PRO A 261 15.71 -10.09 6.87
C PRO A 261 15.30 -9.82 5.41
N PHE A 262 15.16 -8.55 5.05
CA PHE A 262 14.66 -8.13 3.72
C PHE A 262 15.46 -8.74 2.55
N GLN A 263 16.78 -8.82 2.64
CA GLN A 263 17.60 -9.42 1.59
C GLN A 263 17.30 -10.90 1.38
N GLN A 264 17.11 -11.64 2.47
CA GLN A 264 16.73 -13.05 2.41
C GLN A 264 15.30 -13.22 1.86
N TYR A 265 14.38 -12.33 2.26
CA TYR A 265 13.03 -12.28 1.69
C TYR A 265 13.07 -12.17 0.16
N ILE A 266 13.82 -11.21 -0.38
CA ILE A 266 13.95 -10.99 -1.82
C ILE A 266 14.62 -12.19 -2.51
N GLN A 267 15.62 -12.83 -1.90
CA GLN A 267 16.25 -14.01 -2.48
C GLN A 267 15.28 -15.18 -2.62
N LEU A 268 14.46 -15.43 -1.60
CA LEU A 268 13.46 -16.51 -1.61
C LEU A 268 12.30 -16.18 -2.58
N LEU A 269 11.83 -14.94 -2.56
CA LEU A 269 10.82 -14.47 -3.51
C LEU A 269 11.28 -14.65 -4.97
N ASN A 270 12.54 -14.35 -5.25
CA ASN A 270 13.12 -14.49 -6.58
C ASN A 270 13.17 -15.93 -7.12
N GLN A 271 12.97 -16.93 -6.29
CA GLN A 271 12.94 -18.35 -6.69
C GLN A 271 11.53 -18.84 -6.99
N ALA A 272 10.51 -18.05 -6.66
CA ALA A 272 9.11 -18.41 -6.85
C ALA A 272 8.55 -17.98 -8.21
N HIS A 273 7.46 -18.61 -8.62
CA HIS A 273 6.69 -18.28 -9.81
C HIS A 273 5.44 -17.48 -9.47
N VAL A 274 4.85 -17.76 -8.33
CA VAL A 274 3.56 -17.22 -7.86
C VAL A 274 3.71 -16.68 -6.46
N GLN A 275 3.22 -15.47 -6.22
CA GLN A 275 3.13 -14.86 -4.88
C GLN A 275 1.68 -14.77 -4.42
N LEU A 276 1.41 -15.21 -3.18
CA LEU A 276 0.14 -14.93 -2.50
C LEU A 276 0.29 -13.63 -1.70
N ASP A 277 -0.66 -12.67 -1.88
CA ASP A 277 -0.60 -11.35 -1.21
C ASP A 277 -1.65 -11.21 -0.12
N GLN A 278 -2.90 -10.94 -0.46
CA GLN A 278 -3.98 -10.73 0.52
C GLN A 278 -5.35 -11.14 -0.05
N LEU A 279 -6.25 -11.60 0.83
CA LEU A 279 -7.53 -12.20 0.46
C LEU A 279 -8.68 -11.18 0.40
N TYR A 280 -8.65 -10.17 1.29
CA TYR A 280 -9.78 -9.26 1.50
C TYR A 280 -9.63 -7.92 0.78
N SER A 281 -8.99 -7.90 -0.38
CA SER A 281 -8.82 -6.68 -1.18
C SER A 281 -9.37 -6.84 -2.59
N TYR A 282 -9.74 -5.71 -3.20
CA TYR A 282 -10.13 -5.60 -4.60
C TYR A 282 -8.94 -5.38 -5.52
N THR A 283 -7.86 -4.82 -4.98
CA THR A 283 -6.66 -4.42 -5.73
C THR A 283 -5.40 -5.06 -5.14
N PRO A 284 -4.37 -5.33 -5.98
CA PRO A 284 -3.07 -5.77 -5.49
C PRO A 284 -2.37 -4.66 -4.69
N SER A 285 -1.72 -5.05 -3.61
CA SER A 285 -0.91 -4.12 -2.79
C SER A 285 0.44 -3.79 -3.44
N MET A 286 1.20 -2.86 -2.82
CA MET A 286 2.55 -2.49 -3.29
C MET A 286 3.49 -3.68 -3.44
N ASN A 287 3.44 -4.67 -2.53
CA ASN A 287 4.29 -5.86 -2.62
C ASN A 287 3.92 -6.73 -3.83
N ALA A 288 2.63 -6.88 -4.09
CA ALA A 288 2.11 -7.60 -5.24
C ALA A 288 2.51 -6.90 -6.55
N LEU A 289 2.32 -5.58 -6.64
CA LEU A 289 2.71 -4.79 -7.82
C LEU A 289 4.22 -4.86 -8.09
N GLN A 290 5.06 -4.84 -7.05
CA GLN A 290 6.50 -5.02 -7.18
C GLN A 290 6.88 -6.42 -7.69
N ALA A 291 6.18 -7.46 -7.25
CA ALA A 291 6.37 -8.82 -7.75
C ALA A 291 5.93 -8.95 -9.21
N MET A 292 4.79 -8.36 -9.57
CA MET A 292 4.30 -8.31 -10.95
C MET A 292 5.27 -7.60 -11.88
N ALA A 293 5.88 -6.49 -11.45
CA ALA A 293 6.91 -5.78 -12.21
C ALA A 293 8.13 -6.66 -12.52
N GLN A 294 8.39 -7.67 -11.72
CA GLN A 294 9.47 -8.65 -11.92
C GLN A 294 9.02 -9.90 -12.70
N GLY A 295 7.79 -9.94 -13.18
CA GLY A 295 7.25 -11.07 -13.93
C GLY A 295 6.81 -12.22 -13.03
N MET A 296 6.33 -11.97 -11.84
CA MET A 296 5.65 -12.96 -11.01
C MET A 296 4.14 -12.95 -11.26
N VAL A 297 3.51 -14.10 -11.13
CA VAL A 297 2.07 -14.22 -11.02
C VAL A 297 1.66 -13.90 -9.59
N VAL A 298 0.58 -13.16 -9.41
CA VAL A 298 0.07 -12.81 -8.10
C VAL A 298 -1.33 -13.39 -7.90
N VAL A 299 -1.53 -14.04 -6.75
CA VAL A 299 -2.85 -14.47 -6.26
C VAL A 299 -3.29 -13.47 -5.19
N SER A 300 -4.32 -12.68 -5.50
CA SER A 300 -4.82 -11.58 -4.66
C SER A 300 -6.20 -11.13 -5.14
N GLY A 301 -6.72 -10.03 -4.61
CA GLY A 301 -7.85 -9.35 -5.22
C GLY A 301 -7.49 -8.76 -6.58
N GLY A 302 -8.31 -9.05 -7.57
CA GLY A 302 -8.23 -8.55 -8.94
C GLY A 302 -9.64 -8.30 -9.48
N GLU A 303 -10.44 -7.58 -8.69
CA GLU A 303 -11.86 -7.36 -8.97
C GLU A 303 -12.08 -6.43 -10.16
N PRO A 304 -13.21 -6.55 -10.88
CA PRO A 304 -13.53 -5.70 -12.03
C PRO A 304 -13.42 -4.22 -11.76
N GLU A 305 -13.76 -3.79 -10.54
CA GLU A 305 -13.70 -2.40 -10.11
C GLU A 305 -12.27 -1.84 -10.11
N SER A 306 -11.28 -2.68 -9.76
CA SER A 306 -9.87 -2.29 -9.78
C SER A 306 -9.36 -2.04 -11.20
N TYR A 307 -9.80 -2.84 -12.17
CA TYR A 307 -9.49 -2.65 -13.58
C TYR A 307 -10.24 -1.46 -14.17
N ALA A 308 -11.50 -1.28 -13.79
CA ALA A 308 -12.32 -0.19 -14.29
C ALA A 308 -11.78 1.18 -13.90
N ILE A 309 -11.37 1.37 -12.63
CA ILE A 309 -10.88 2.65 -12.16
C ILE A 309 -9.55 3.05 -12.81
N ILE A 310 -8.72 2.08 -13.17
CA ILE A 310 -7.43 2.32 -13.84
C ILE A 310 -7.56 2.36 -15.38
N GLY A 311 -8.77 2.05 -15.91
CA GLY A 311 -9.05 2.05 -17.34
C GLY A 311 -8.51 0.83 -18.09
N GLU A 312 -8.23 -0.29 -17.41
CA GLU A 312 -7.71 -1.50 -18.04
C GLU A 312 -8.83 -2.42 -18.52
N GLN A 313 -8.86 -2.69 -19.81
CA GLN A 313 -9.93 -3.50 -20.44
C GLN A 313 -9.45 -4.88 -20.92
N GLU A 314 -8.16 -5.04 -21.18
CA GLU A 314 -7.58 -6.21 -21.87
C GLU A 314 -6.83 -7.15 -20.93
N LEU A 315 -5.95 -6.58 -20.08
CA LEU A 315 -5.05 -7.37 -19.25
C LEU A 315 -5.77 -7.86 -17.97
N ARG A 316 -5.58 -9.15 -17.67
CA ARG A 316 -6.09 -9.78 -16.45
C ARG A 316 -4.99 -10.64 -15.80
N PRO A 317 -3.88 -10.01 -15.35
CA PRO A 317 -2.71 -10.74 -14.86
C PRO A 317 -2.89 -11.34 -13.46
N ILE A 318 -3.84 -10.81 -12.68
CA ILE A 318 -4.02 -11.20 -11.28
C ILE A 318 -4.92 -12.41 -11.24
N VAL A 319 -4.49 -13.45 -10.55
CA VAL A 319 -5.35 -14.60 -10.22
C VAL A 319 -6.25 -14.16 -9.07
N ASN A 320 -7.48 -13.78 -9.44
CA ASN A 320 -8.46 -13.23 -8.51
C ASN A 320 -9.04 -14.34 -7.63
N VAL A 321 -8.98 -14.17 -6.31
CA VAL A 321 -9.56 -15.08 -5.33
C VAL A 321 -10.64 -14.40 -4.52
N GLN A 322 -11.76 -15.09 -4.33
CA GLN A 322 -12.80 -14.65 -3.42
C GLN A 322 -12.43 -15.02 -1.96
N PRO A 323 -12.95 -14.33 -0.95
CA PRO A 323 -12.62 -14.56 0.46
C PRO A 323 -13.23 -15.85 1.01
N SER A 324 -12.93 -16.99 0.37
CA SER A 324 -13.31 -18.32 0.79
C SER A 324 -12.18 -19.32 0.56
N TYR A 325 -12.10 -20.31 1.43
CA TYR A 325 -11.13 -21.40 1.32
C TYR A 325 -11.22 -22.13 -0.01
N ASP A 326 -12.45 -22.43 -0.45
CA ASP A 326 -12.70 -23.20 -1.68
C ASP A 326 -12.29 -22.41 -2.94
N SER A 327 -12.56 -21.11 -2.98
CA SER A 327 -12.10 -20.25 -4.08
C SER A 327 -10.59 -20.23 -4.16
N VAL A 328 -9.90 -20.06 -3.04
CA VAL A 328 -8.43 -20.08 -3.01
C VAL A 328 -7.89 -21.43 -3.43
N CYS A 329 -8.43 -22.55 -2.90
CA CYS A 329 -8.03 -23.90 -3.32
C CYS A 329 -8.18 -24.10 -4.81
N HIS A 330 -9.35 -23.73 -5.37
CA HIS A 330 -9.63 -23.90 -6.79
C HIS A 330 -8.62 -23.16 -7.66
N GLU A 331 -8.39 -21.87 -7.42
CA GLU A 331 -7.48 -21.07 -8.25
C GLU A 331 -6.02 -21.52 -8.12
N LEU A 332 -5.58 -21.93 -6.93
CA LEU A 332 -4.23 -22.47 -6.73
C LEU A 332 -4.05 -23.81 -7.46
N GLU A 333 -5.05 -24.68 -7.39
CA GLU A 333 -5.04 -25.98 -8.08
C GLU A 333 -5.04 -25.80 -9.59
N GLN A 334 -5.81 -24.83 -10.12
CA GLN A 334 -5.78 -24.48 -11.56
C GLN A 334 -4.39 -24.04 -12.04
N LEU A 335 -3.62 -23.33 -11.21
CA LEU A 335 -2.24 -22.95 -11.55
C LEU A 335 -1.30 -24.16 -11.58
N VAL A 336 -1.50 -25.14 -10.69
CA VAL A 336 -0.68 -26.37 -10.63
C VAL A 336 -1.01 -27.31 -11.79
N LEU A 337 -2.30 -27.46 -12.11
CA LEU A 337 -2.76 -28.33 -13.20
C LEU A 337 -2.51 -27.75 -14.60
N HIS A 338 -2.45 -26.41 -14.70
CA HIS A 338 -2.27 -25.69 -15.96
C HIS A 338 -1.05 -24.74 -15.92
N PRO A 339 0.17 -25.26 -15.69
CA PRO A 339 1.39 -24.44 -15.60
C PRO A 339 1.71 -23.70 -16.90
N GLU A 340 1.19 -24.12 -18.04
CA GLU A 340 1.31 -23.46 -19.34
C GLU A 340 0.67 -22.06 -19.37
N ARG A 341 -0.19 -21.72 -18.41
CA ARG A 341 -0.77 -20.37 -18.24
C ARG A 341 0.22 -19.36 -17.66
N LEU A 342 1.21 -19.83 -16.87
CA LEU A 342 2.14 -18.96 -16.15
C LEU A 342 2.93 -18.00 -17.07
N PRO A 343 3.48 -18.42 -18.23
CA PRO A 343 4.19 -17.51 -19.11
C PRO A 343 3.35 -16.35 -19.61
N LEU A 344 2.07 -16.59 -19.90
CA LEU A 344 1.13 -15.53 -20.30
C LEU A 344 0.87 -14.57 -19.15
N LEU A 345 0.49 -15.08 -17.99
CA LEU A 345 0.21 -14.28 -16.78
C LEU A 345 1.41 -13.43 -16.36
N LYS A 346 2.63 -13.97 -16.43
CA LYS A 346 3.87 -13.25 -16.15
C LYS A 346 4.09 -12.07 -17.10
N ARG A 347 3.90 -12.28 -18.42
CA ARG A 347 4.00 -11.18 -19.40
C ARG A 347 2.93 -10.14 -19.15
N GLN A 348 1.69 -10.54 -18.94
CA GLN A 348 0.61 -9.62 -18.60
C GLN A 348 0.86 -8.85 -17.30
N SER A 349 1.49 -9.46 -16.29
CA SER A 349 1.87 -8.80 -15.04
C SER A 349 2.86 -7.66 -15.28
N ILE A 350 3.92 -7.91 -16.05
CA ILE A 350 4.90 -6.87 -16.43
C ILE A 350 4.22 -5.77 -17.24
N GLU A 351 3.44 -6.14 -18.25
CA GLU A 351 2.76 -5.17 -19.11
C GLU A 351 1.77 -4.31 -18.35
N TYR A 352 0.96 -4.90 -17.47
CA TYR A 352 0.01 -4.20 -16.61
C TYR A 352 0.71 -3.16 -15.73
N VAL A 353 1.78 -3.54 -15.04
CA VAL A 353 2.53 -2.61 -14.17
C VAL A 353 3.23 -1.53 -15.00
N SER A 354 3.83 -1.89 -16.13
CA SER A 354 4.49 -0.91 -17.03
C SER A 354 3.49 0.07 -17.65
N ARG A 355 2.26 -0.37 -17.94
CA ARG A 355 1.20 0.45 -18.53
C ARG A 355 0.63 1.44 -17.52
N HIS A 356 0.34 0.97 -16.29
CA HIS A 356 -0.49 1.70 -15.32
C HIS A 356 0.27 2.19 -14.09
N HIS A 357 1.34 1.51 -13.69
CA HIS A 357 2.04 1.77 -12.42
C HIS A 357 3.48 2.27 -12.60
N ASP A 358 3.96 2.42 -13.85
CA ASP A 358 5.31 2.96 -14.09
C ASP A 358 5.48 4.31 -13.39
N TYR A 359 6.54 4.43 -12.58
CA TYR A 359 6.74 5.56 -11.69
C TYR A 359 6.87 6.92 -12.41
N LEU A 360 7.35 6.93 -13.67
CA LEU A 360 7.42 8.17 -14.48
C LEU A 360 6.03 8.57 -14.96
N LYS A 361 5.23 7.61 -15.44
CA LYS A 361 3.86 7.85 -15.88
C LYS A 361 2.98 8.30 -14.71
N VAL A 362 3.12 7.65 -13.55
CA VAL A 362 2.40 8.04 -12.33
C VAL A 362 2.84 9.42 -11.87
N ALA A 363 4.15 9.72 -11.83
CA ALA A 363 4.65 11.05 -11.48
C ALA A 363 4.11 12.15 -12.41
N ALA A 364 3.98 11.86 -13.71
CA ALA A 364 3.39 12.81 -14.66
C ALA A 364 1.90 13.11 -14.34
N GLN A 365 1.12 12.12 -13.87
CA GLN A 365 -0.25 12.35 -13.42
C GLN A 365 -0.30 13.24 -12.17
N TYR A 366 0.62 13.05 -11.22
CA TYR A 366 0.76 13.94 -10.06
C TYR A 366 1.13 15.37 -10.46
N VAL A 367 2.07 15.54 -11.40
CA VAL A 367 2.43 16.86 -11.93
C VAL A 367 1.22 17.56 -12.52
N ALA A 368 0.47 16.88 -13.39
CA ALA A 368 -0.73 17.45 -14.00
C ALA A 368 -1.78 17.87 -12.95
N LEU A 369 -2.00 17.05 -11.90
CA LEU A 369 -2.91 17.38 -10.80
C LEU A 369 -2.41 18.61 -10.02
N TYR A 370 -1.12 18.66 -9.69
CA TYR A 370 -0.55 19.75 -8.91
C TYR A 370 -0.61 21.08 -9.68
N GLU A 371 -0.24 21.09 -10.95
CA GLU A 371 -0.28 22.26 -11.81
C GLU A 371 -1.70 22.78 -11.97
N LYS A 372 -2.68 21.89 -12.20
CA LYS A 372 -4.09 22.27 -12.30
C LYS A 372 -4.56 23.06 -11.08
N LEU A 373 -4.19 22.63 -9.87
CA LEU A 373 -4.63 23.28 -8.63
C LEU A 373 -3.77 24.50 -8.25
N LEU A 374 -2.52 24.59 -8.71
CA LEU A 374 -1.69 25.78 -8.51
C LEU A 374 -2.14 26.94 -9.37
N CYS A 375 -2.80 26.68 -10.51
CA CYS A 375 -3.35 27.71 -11.40
C CYS A 375 -4.74 28.23 -10.96
N GLN A 376 -5.37 27.59 -9.98
CA GLN A 376 -6.61 28.03 -9.35
C GLN A 376 -6.36 28.92 -8.13
#